data_9e12ec370fdab9a8cb20b782bd344a99
#
_entry.id   9e12ec370fdab9a8cb20b782bd344a99
#
_cell.length_a   1.000
_cell.length_b   1.000
_cell.length_c   1.000
_cell.angle_alpha   90.00
_cell.angle_beta   90.00
_cell.angle_gamma   90.00
#
_symmetry.space_group_name_H-M   'P 1'
#
loop_
_entity.id
_entity.type
_entity.pdbx_description
1 polymer ?
#
loop_
_entity_poly.entity_id
_entity_poly.type
_entity_poly.pdbx_seq_one_letter_code
_entity_poly.pdbx_strand_id
1 'polypeptide(L)'
;KFIGAVLGAVAVATMTAFTPTSAEAKTLVYCSEGSPEGFNPALYSAGTTFDASAQTIYNRLVEFEPGTTKVVPGLAESWSASSDGLSYTFNLRKGVKWHSNDHFTPTRDFNADDILFTFNRQWKEDHPYYPVSGGKYLYFGWMDMGAALNAIEKIDDYTVKITLNSPDAPFVSNLAMDFASILSAEYADVMAAAGTMETVDTAPIGTGPFVFKSYKKDAVIRYEAHDDYWEGRPKIDKLV
;
A
#
# COMPACT_ATOMS: atom_id res chain seq x y z
N LYS A 1 -85.09 -8.03 -30.03
CA LYS A 1 -84.27 -7.90 -28.78
C LYS A 1 -82.98 -8.67 -28.95
N PHE A 2 -81.91 -7.95 -29.22
CA PHE A 2 -80.58 -8.53 -29.29
C PHE A 2 -79.86 -8.24 -27.94
N ILE A 3 -79.37 -9.30 -27.32
CA ILE A 3 -78.54 -9.22 -26.12
C ILE A 3 -77.10 -9.41 -26.58
N GLY A 4 -76.32 -8.31 -26.49
CA GLY A 4 -74.85 -8.36 -26.77
C GLY A 4 -74.10 -8.81 -25.54
N ALA A 5 -73.30 -9.85 -25.66
CA ALA A 5 -72.36 -10.29 -24.64
C ALA A 5 -71.03 -9.56 -24.83
N VAL A 6 -70.60 -8.84 -23.83
CA VAL A 6 -69.27 -8.20 -23.76
C VAL A 6 -68.29 -9.18 -23.08
N LEU A 7 -67.35 -9.72 -23.86
CA LEU A 7 -66.21 -10.46 -23.31
C LEU A 7 -65.12 -9.47 -22.84
N GLY A 8 -64.95 -9.39 -21.53
CA GLY A 8 -63.82 -8.69 -20.93
C GLY A 8 -62.56 -9.55 -20.95
N ALA A 9 -61.53 -9.16 -21.68
CA ALA A 9 -60.22 -9.78 -21.65
C ALA A 9 -59.45 -9.28 -20.42
N VAL A 10 -59.15 -10.19 -19.48
CA VAL A 10 -58.26 -9.94 -18.35
C VAL A 10 -56.82 -10.18 -18.79
N ALA A 11 -56.05 -9.13 -18.94
CA ALA A 11 -54.59 -9.23 -19.19
C ALA A 11 -53.87 -9.52 -17.85
N VAL A 12 -53.38 -10.74 -17.72
CA VAL A 12 -52.49 -11.15 -16.60
C VAL A 12 -51.07 -10.67 -16.93
N ALA A 13 -50.64 -9.56 -16.31
CA ALA A 13 -49.26 -9.11 -16.40
C ALA A 13 -48.36 -10.01 -15.48
N THR A 14 -47.62 -10.93 -16.09
CA THR A 14 -46.57 -11.68 -15.39
C THR A 14 -45.41 -10.76 -15.11
N MET A 15 -45.27 -10.28 -13.87
CA MET A 15 -44.05 -9.65 -13.37
C MET A 15 -42.97 -10.73 -13.23
N THR A 16 -42.01 -10.78 -14.17
CA THR A 16 -40.76 -11.52 -13.99
C THR A 16 -39.92 -10.80 -12.94
N ALA A 17 -39.87 -11.38 -11.74
CA ALA A 17 -38.95 -10.92 -10.71
C ALA A 17 -37.52 -11.18 -11.18
N PHE A 18 -36.78 -10.13 -11.53
CA PHE A 18 -35.33 -10.19 -11.65
C PHE A 18 -34.75 -10.44 -10.26
N THR A 19 -34.39 -11.69 -9.95
CA THR A 19 -33.54 -11.99 -8.82
C THR A 19 -32.12 -11.49 -9.18
N PRO A 20 -31.53 -10.56 -8.43
CA PRO A 20 -30.14 -10.22 -8.64
C PRO A 20 -29.31 -11.49 -8.36
N THR A 21 -28.68 -12.05 -9.39
CA THR A 21 -27.62 -13.03 -9.22
C THR A 21 -26.49 -12.33 -8.47
N SER A 22 -26.27 -12.69 -7.22
CA SER A 22 -25.08 -12.28 -6.52
C SER A 22 -23.88 -12.81 -7.32
N ALA A 23 -23.07 -11.90 -7.87
CA ALA A 23 -21.83 -12.28 -8.52
C ALA A 23 -20.98 -13.03 -7.48
N GLU A 24 -20.58 -14.26 -7.80
CA GLU A 24 -19.69 -15.04 -6.95
C GLU A 24 -18.34 -14.30 -6.84
N ALA A 25 -17.83 -14.14 -5.63
CA ALA A 25 -16.58 -13.43 -5.36
C ALA A 25 -15.41 -14.15 -6.06
N LYS A 26 -14.68 -13.41 -6.91
CA LYS A 26 -13.54 -13.97 -7.65
C LYS A 26 -12.34 -14.10 -6.72
N THR A 27 -11.89 -15.31 -6.48
CA THR A 27 -10.73 -15.61 -5.65
C THR A 27 -9.56 -16.07 -6.50
N LEU A 28 -8.39 -15.46 -6.31
CA LEU A 28 -7.12 -15.95 -6.81
C LEU A 28 -6.39 -16.67 -5.67
N VAL A 29 -5.95 -17.89 -5.94
CA VAL A 29 -5.07 -18.66 -5.06
C VAL A 29 -3.68 -18.66 -5.66
N TYR A 30 -2.72 -18.10 -4.92
CA TYR A 30 -1.30 -18.08 -5.27
C TYR A 30 -0.53 -19.02 -4.33
N CYS A 31 0.20 -19.97 -4.89
CA CYS A 31 1.04 -20.89 -4.12
C CYS A 31 2.46 -20.35 -4.05
N SER A 32 2.87 -19.85 -2.89
CA SER A 32 4.24 -19.43 -2.62
C SER A 32 5.13 -20.61 -2.26
N GLU A 33 6.42 -20.49 -2.54
CA GLU A 33 7.44 -21.50 -2.17
C GLU A 33 7.71 -21.59 -0.67
N GLY A 34 7.30 -20.57 0.12
CA GLY A 34 7.49 -20.54 1.56
C GLY A 34 6.65 -19.45 2.24
N SER A 35 6.65 -19.49 3.56
CA SER A 35 6.02 -18.45 4.39
C SER A 35 6.85 -17.18 4.40
N PRO A 36 6.22 -15.99 4.43
CA PRO A 36 6.94 -14.74 4.67
C PRO A 36 7.54 -14.71 6.07
N GLU A 37 8.66 -14.02 6.23
CA GLU A 37 9.27 -13.75 7.53
C GLU A 37 8.43 -12.74 8.34
N GLY A 38 7.72 -11.85 7.65
CA GLY A 38 6.82 -10.83 8.18
C GLY A 38 6.14 -10.04 7.07
N PHE A 39 5.56 -8.89 7.41
CA PHE A 39 4.78 -8.09 6.46
C PHE A 39 5.29 -6.64 6.29
N ASN A 40 6.42 -6.28 6.91
CA ASN A 40 7.09 -5.02 6.65
C ASN A 40 8.32 -5.27 5.75
N PRO A 41 8.28 -4.88 4.45
CA PRO A 41 9.37 -5.16 3.51
C PRO A 41 10.71 -4.49 3.88
N ALA A 42 10.68 -3.44 4.71
CA ALA A 42 11.92 -2.78 5.15
C ALA A 42 12.77 -3.62 6.09
N LEU A 43 12.16 -4.58 6.81
CA LEU A 43 12.82 -5.38 7.86
C LEU A 43 13.42 -6.69 7.36
N TYR A 44 13.05 -7.16 6.18
CA TYR A 44 13.37 -8.50 5.68
C TYR A 44 14.02 -8.47 4.30
N SER A 45 14.51 -9.63 3.85
CA SER A 45 15.15 -9.74 2.53
C SER A 45 14.63 -10.91 1.68
N ALA A 46 13.73 -11.75 2.21
CA ALA A 46 13.19 -12.88 1.47
C ALA A 46 12.17 -12.46 0.42
N GLY A 47 12.24 -13.01 -0.79
CA GLY A 47 11.28 -12.77 -1.87
C GLY A 47 9.85 -13.10 -1.46
N THR A 48 9.64 -14.17 -0.67
CA THR A 48 8.33 -14.55 -0.13
C THR A 48 7.70 -13.47 0.76
N THR A 49 8.51 -12.67 1.46
CA THR A 49 8.04 -11.51 2.24
C THR A 49 7.59 -10.38 1.30
N PHE A 50 8.35 -10.12 0.24
CA PHE A 50 8.01 -9.06 -0.72
C PHE A 50 6.74 -9.41 -1.50
N ASP A 51 6.59 -10.64 -1.97
CA ASP A 51 5.38 -11.13 -2.63
C ASP A 51 4.14 -11.00 -1.73
N ALA A 52 4.30 -11.33 -0.45
CA ALA A 52 3.20 -11.27 0.52
C ALA A 52 2.86 -9.83 0.97
N SER A 53 3.74 -8.85 0.79
CA SER A 53 3.57 -7.52 1.38
C SER A 53 3.77 -6.36 0.40
N ALA A 54 4.97 -6.21 -0.19
CA ALA A 54 5.34 -5.01 -0.93
C ALA A 54 4.45 -4.75 -2.15
N GLN A 55 4.03 -5.83 -2.85
CA GLN A 55 3.22 -5.74 -4.07
C GLN A 55 1.71 -5.83 -3.79
N THR A 56 1.34 -6.33 -2.62
CA THR A 56 -0.05 -6.58 -2.26
C THR A 56 -0.62 -5.50 -1.35
N ILE A 57 0.13 -5.13 -0.29
CA ILE A 57 -0.36 -4.26 0.79
C ILE A 57 0.05 -2.81 0.58
N TYR A 58 1.25 -2.58 0.01
CA TYR A 58 1.88 -1.26 0.00
C TYR A 58 2.01 -0.67 -1.40
N ASN A 59 2.33 0.62 -1.44
CA ASN A 59 2.89 1.31 -2.59
C ASN A 59 4.14 2.08 -2.16
N ARG A 60 4.94 2.52 -3.14
CA ARG A 60 6.17 3.29 -2.98
C ARG A 60 6.00 4.67 -3.59
N LEU A 61 6.94 5.57 -3.35
CA LEU A 61 6.94 6.90 -3.99
C LEU A 61 6.94 6.79 -5.51
N VAL A 62 7.77 5.89 -6.02
CA VAL A 62 7.87 5.54 -7.43
C VAL A 62 7.85 4.02 -7.56
N GLU A 63 7.52 3.50 -8.71
CA GLU A 63 7.37 2.07 -8.96
C GLU A 63 8.24 1.65 -10.15
N PHE A 64 8.57 0.37 -10.26
CA PHE A 64 9.06 -0.16 -11.53
C PHE A 64 7.86 -0.51 -12.42
N GLU A 65 7.95 -0.12 -13.70
CA GLU A 65 7.00 -0.60 -14.71
C GLU A 65 7.09 -2.13 -14.79
N PRO A 66 5.96 -2.88 -14.68
CA PRO A 66 5.99 -4.33 -14.63
C PRO A 66 6.83 -4.98 -15.74
N GLY A 67 7.76 -5.85 -15.32
CA GLY A 67 8.67 -6.57 -16.21
C GLY A 67 9.84 -5.75 -16.76
N THR A 68 10.04 -4.53 -16.26
CA THR A 68 11.14 -3.64 -16.68
C THR A 68 11.87 -3.05 -15.47
N THR A 69 12.97 -2.31 -15.73
CA THR A 69 13.67 -1.49 -14.73
C THR A 69 13.35 0.01 -14.87
N LYS A 70 12.36 0.34 -15.68
CA LYS A 70 11.94 1.72 -15.89
C LYS A 70 11.15 2.20 -14.68
N VAL A 71 11.58 3.32 -14.08
CA VAL A 71 10.88 3.96 -12.99
C VAL A 71 9.69 4.77 -13.51
N VAL A 72 8.53 4.57 -12.88
CA VAL A 72 7.27 5.25 -13.18
C VAL A 72 6.68 5.86 -11.92
N PRO A 73 5.73 6.82 -12.03
CA PRO A 73 5.01 7.36 -10.90
C PRO A 73 4.29 6.28 -10.06
N GLY A 74 4.39 6.42 -8.73
CA GLY A 74 3.63 5.66 -7.74
C GLY A 74 2.80 6.63 -6.88
N LEU A 75 3.09 6.69 -5.58
CA LEU A 75 2.49 7.67 -4.67
C LEU A 75 2.97 9.11 -4.93
N ALA A 76 4.10 9.29 -5.61
CA ALA A 76 4.46 10.55 -6.23
C ALA A 76 3.94 10.58 -7.68
N GLU A 77 3.15 11.61 -8.03
CA GLU A 77 2.66 11.83 -9.40
C GLU A 77 3.79 12.30 -10.34
N SER A 78 4.77 12.99 -9.76
CA SER A 78 5.92 13.51 -10.48
C SER A 78 7.06 13.83 -9.50
N TRP A 79 8.25 13.95 -10.04
CA TRP A 79 9.42 14.44 -9.31
C TRP A 79 10.35 15.23 -10.23
N SER A 80 11.19 16.05 -9.62
CA SER A 80 12.25 16.79 -10.30
C SER A 80 13.56 16.71 -9.51
N ALA A 81 14.67 16.63 -10.22
CA ALA A 81 15.99 16.73 -9.64
C ALA A 81 16.56 18.14 -9.83
N SER A 82 17.36 18.62 -8.87
CA SER A 82 18.17 19.81 -9.04
C SER A 82 19.27 19.57 -10.07
N SER A 83 19.79 20.65 -10.68
CA SER A 83 20.81 20.56 -11.74
C SER A 83 22.15 19.95 -11.26
N ASP A 84 22.42 20.01 -9.97
CA ASP A 84 23.60 19.40 -9.32
C ASP A 84 23.37 17.95 -8.91
N GLY A 85 22.14 17.44 -9.04
CA GLY A 85 21.77 16.08 -8.62
C GLY A 85 21.71 15.85 -7.11
N LEU A 86 21.77 16.93 -6.30
CA LEU A 86 21.80 16.83 -4.85
C LEU A 86 20.43 16.89 -4.20
N SER A 87 19.37 17.27 -4.90
CA SER A 87 18.04 17.27 -4.31
C SER A 87 16.96 16.82 -5.30
N TYR A 88 15.94 16.18 -4.73
CA TYR A 88 14.78 15.68 -5.45
C TYR A 88 13.52 16.20 -4.77
N THR A 89 12.62 16.82 -5.53
CA THR A 89 11.31 17.26 -5.06
C THR A 89 10.25 16.35 -5.64
N PHE A 90 9.46 15.71 -4.77
CA PHE A 90 8.37 14.80 -5.12
C PHE A 90 7.03 15.48 -4.88
N ASN A 91 6.16 15.52 -5.89
CA ASN A 91 4.77 15.94 -5.76
C ASN A 91 3.91 14.69 -5.50
N LEU A 92 3.27 14.65 -4.34
CA LEU A 92 2.54 13.48 -3.87
C LEU A 92 1.11 13.45 -4.40
N ARG A 93 0.60 12.24 -4.63
CA ARG A 93 -0.78 11.97 -5.04
C ARG A 93 -1.74 12.31 -3.90
N LYS A 94 -2.84 13.00 -4.24
CA LYS A 94 -3.91 13.35 -3.29
C LYS A 94 -5.02 12.31 -3.32
N GLY A 95 -5.73 12.16 -2.19
CA GLY A 95 -6.91 11.31 -2.11
C GLY A 95 -6.60 9.81 -2.05
N VAL A 96 -5.35 9.42 -1.81
CA VAL A 96 -4.96 8.01 -1.64
C VAL A 96 -5.41 7.52 -0.27
N LYS A 97 -6.25 6.48 -0.26
CA LYS A 97 -6.82 5.90 0.96
C LYS A 97 -5.91 4.85 1.56
N TRP A 98 -5.87 4.82 2.89
CA TRP A 98 -5.26 3.76 3.66
C TRP A 98 -6.24 2.60 3.87
N HIS A 99 -5.70 1.39 4.01
CA HIS A 99 -6.47 0.27 4.55
C HIS A 99 -6.91 0.57 5.98
N SER A 100 -7.91 -0.18 6.45
CA SER A 100 -8.28 -0.28 7.87
C SER A 100 -8.14 -1.73 8.34
N ASN A 101 -7.94 -1.91 9.66
CA ASN A 101 -7.93 -3.21 10.31
C ASN A 101 -8.64 -3.13 11.68
N ASP A 102 -8.62 -4.22 12.45
CA ASP A 102 -9.28 -4.28 13.78
C ASP A 102 -8.63 -3.34 14.82
N HIS A 103 -7.42 -2.85 14.58
CA HIS A 103 -6.66 -1.97 15.48
C HIS A 103 -6.81 -0.50 15.12
N PHE A 104 -7.16 -0.19 13.85
CA PHE A 104 -7.06 1.16 13.34
C PHE A 104 -8.01 1.44 12.16
N THR A 105 -8.68 2.59 12.23
CA THR A 105 -9.41 3.18 11.11
C THR A 105 -8.77 4.53 10.79
N PRO A 106 -8.27 4.74 9.55
CA PRO A 106 -7.65 6.00 9.15
C PRO A 106 -8.59 7.18 9.28
N THR A 107 -8.09 8.32 9.77
CA THR A 107 -8.84 9.59 9.84
C THR A 107 -8.42 10.57 8.76
N ARG A 108 -7.32 10.29 8.07
CA ARG A 108 -6.80 11.07 6.94
C ARG A 108 -6.33 10.19 5.80
N ASP A 109 -6.18 10.80 4.64
CA ASP A 109 -5.53 10.19 3.48
C ASP A 109 -4.00 10.22 3.63
N PHE A 110 -3.31 9.49 2.74
CA PHE A 110 -1.86 9.54 2.59
C PHE A 110 -1.36 10.97 2.37
N ASN A 111 -0.25 11.33 3.00
CA ASN A 111 0.42 12.61 2.85
C ASN A 111 1.94 12.55 3.13
N ALA A 112 2.60 13.70 3.18
CA ALA A 112 4.05 13.83 3.39
C ALA A 112 4.54 13.27 4.73
N ASP A 113 3.71 13.28 5.80
CA ASP A 113 4.11 12.76 7.11
C ASP A 113 4.43 11.27 7.05
N ASP A 114 3.73 10.51 6.17
CA ASP A 114 3.95 9.09 5.97
C ASP A 114 5.31 8.80 5.33
N ILE A 115 5.74 9.69 4.42
CA ILE A 115 7.07 9.61 3.81
C ILE A 115 8.16 9.86 4.86
N LEU A 116 7.99 10.93 5.66
CA LEU A 116 8.94 11.26 6.73
C LEU A 116 9.04 10.11 7.74
N PHE A 117 7.92 9.57 8.19
CA PHE A 117 7.89 8.43 9.10
C PHE A 117 8.64 7.23 8.53
N THR A 118 8.27 6.82 7.30
CA THR A 118 8.81 5.62 6.66
C THR A 118 10.33 5.65 6.54
N PHE A 119 10.88 6.75 6.05
CA PHE A 119 12.32 6.84 5.85
C PHE A 119 13.09 7.19 7.13
N ASN A 120 12.57 8.07 8.00
CA ASN A 120 13.24 8.36 9.26
C ASN A 120 13.31 7.14 10.18
N ARG A 121 12.28 6.29 10.19
CA ARG A 121 12.29 5.01 10.91
C ARG A 121 13.49 4.13 10.51
N GLN A 122 13.86 4.12 9.22
CA GLN A 122 14.96 3.31 8.71
C GLN A 122 16.33 4.00 8.85
N TRP A 123 16.33 5.33 8.89
CA TRP A 123 17.55 6.14 8.83
C TRP A 123 18.05 6.63 10.19
N LYS A 124 17.14 7.05 11.06
CA LYS A 124 17.50 7.74 12.33
C LYS A 124 17.49 6.72 13.48
N GLU A 125 18.65 6.39 14.03
CA GLU A 125 18.77 5.43 15.14
C GLU A 125 18.06 5.91 16.42
N ASP A 126 17.87 7.22 16.60
CA ASP A 126 17.10 7.83 17.69
C ASP A 126 15.58 7.88 17.43
N HIS A 127 15.11 7.48 16.25
CA HIS A 127 13.69 7.42 15.96
C HIS A 127 13.02 6.31 16.79
N PRO A 128 11.89 6.60 17.50
CA PRO A 128 11.26 5.63 18.39
C PRO A 128 10.94 4.27 17.74
N TYR A 129 10.62 4.26 16.46
CA TYR A 129 10.33 3.06 15.71
C TYR A 129 11.57 2.35 15.12
N TYR A 130 12.78 2.94 15.23
CA TYR A 130 13.99 2.33 14.68
C TYR A 130 14.26 0.92 15.24
N PRO A 131 14.23 0.68 16.57
CA PRO A 131 14.49 -0.64 17.15
C PRO A 131 13.31 -1.61 17.08
N VAL A 132 12.12 -1.14 16.69
CA VAL A 132 10.89 -1.96 16.70
C VAL A 132 11.03 -3.10 15.70
N SER A 133 10.59 -4.31 16.11
CA SER A 133 10.70 -5.56 15.33
C SER A 133 12.12 -5.91 14.93
N GLY A 134 13.11 -5.44 15.72
CA GLY A 134 14.52 -5.80 15.58
C GLY A 134 15.39 -4.78 14.85
N GLY A 135 14.81 -3.78 14.18
CA GLY A 135 15.53 -2.61 13.63
C GLY A 135 16.64 -2.93 12.62
N LYS A 136 16.49 -4.00 11.84
CA LYS A 136 17.47 -4.40 10.83
C LYS A 136 16.94 -4.05 9.44
N TYR A 137 17.37 -2.93 8.91
CA TYR A 137 16.96 -2.44 7.60
C TYR A 137 17.99 -2.83 6.54
N LEU A 138 17.98 -4.12 6.14
CA LEU A 138 19.04 -4.72 5.33
C LEU A 138 19.21 -4.03 3.98
N TYR A 139 18.12 -3.89 3.22
CA TYR A 139 18.19 -3.25 1.90
C TYR A 139 18.50 -1.75 1.99
N PHE A 140 17.99 -1.04 2.99
CA PHE A 140 18.34 0.35 3.23
C PHE A 140 19.86 0.51 3.45
N GLY A 141 20.47 -0.42 4.21
CA GLY A 141 21.92 -0.48 4.41
C GLY A 141 22.69 -0.90 3.15
N TRP A 142 22.25 -1.94 2.45
CA TRP A 142 22.93 -2.43 1.25
C TRP A 142 22.88 -1.44 0.08
N MET A 143 21.85 -0.61 0.00
CA MET A 143 21.75 0.49 -0.97
C MET A 143 22.44 1.78 -0.49
N ASP A 144 23.14 1.72 0.65
CA ASP A 144 23.87 2.83 1.25
C ASP A 144 23.01 4.10 1.46
N MET A 145 21.69 3.90 1.64
CA MET A 145 20.73 5.00 1.75
C MET A 145 21.05 5.92 2.94
N GLY A 146 21.54 5.35 4.05
CA GLY A 146 21.89 6.13 5.23
C GLY A 146 23.01 7.12 4.99
N ALA A 147 24.03 6.75 4.21
CA ALA A 147 25.13 7.64 3.84
C ALA A 147 24.75 8.60 2.69
N ALA A 148 23.86 8.17 1.80
CA ALA A 148 23.38 8.99 0.69
C ALA A 148 22.51 10.17 1.17
N LEU A 149 21.61 9.94 2.13
CA LEU A 149 20.65 10.93 2.61
C LEU A 149 21.32 12.03 3.47
N ASN A 150 20.95 13.27 3.20
CA ASN A 150 21.27 14.45 4.01
C ASN A 150 20.05 14.96 4.79
N ALA A 151 18.91 15.14 4.09
CA ALA A 151 17.66 15.61 4.67
C ALA A 151 16.44 15.07 3.93
N ILE A 152 15.35 14.90 4.68
CA ILE A 152 14.01 14.64 4.15
C ILE A 152 13.10 15.69 4.78
N GLU A 153 12.53 16.57 3.94
CA GLU A 153 11.81 17.76 4.37
C GLU A 153 10.37 17.74 3.82
N LYS A 154 9.41 17.91 4.70
CA LYS A 154 8.03 18.22 4.34
C LYS A 154 7.96 19.70 3.94
N ILE A 155 7.71 19.97 2.66
CA ILE A 155 7.49 21.35 2.18
C ILE A 155 6.04 21.75 2.43
N ASP A 156 5.10 20.86 2.11
CA ASP A 156 3.69 20.93 2.46
C ASP A 156 3.13 19.50 2.57
N ASP A 157 1.80 19.34 2.75
CA ASP A 157 1.19 18.03 2.92
C ASP A 157 1.35 17.10 1.71
N TYR A 158 1.65 17.64 0.54
CA TYR A 158 1.77 16.87 -0.70
C TYR A 158 3.05 17.16 -1.48
N THR A 159 4.05 17.74 -0.80
CA THR A 159 5.36 18.01 -1.40
C THR A 159 6.46 17.64 -0.42
N VAL A 160 7.33 16.73 -0.83
CA VAL A 160 8.51 16.31 -0.06
C VAL A 160 9.77 16.61 -0.86
N LYS A 161 10.77 17.17 -0.18
CA LYS A 161 12.12 17.35 -0.72
C LYS A 161 13.08 16.41 -0.02
N ILE A 162 13.85 15.66 -0.80
CA ILE A 162 14.94 14.81 -0.31
C ILE A 162 16.25 15.40 -0.81
N THR A 163 17.19 15.62 0.11
CA THR A 163 18.52 16.14 -0.19
C THR A 163 19.57 15.06 0.09
N LEU A 164 20.55 14.94 -0.79
CA LEU A 164 21.62 13.97 -0.73
C LEU A 164 22.96 14.63 -0.35
N ASN A 165 23.87 13.85 0.24
CA ASN A 165 25.24 14.28 0.54
C ASN A 165 26.12 14.37 -0.72
N SER A 166 25.82 13.54 -1.73
CA SER A 166 26.48 13.53 -3.05
C SER A 166 25.50 13.06 -4.11
N PRO A 167 25.71 13.40 -5.39
CA PRO A 167 24.87 12.90 -6.48
C PRO A 167 24.89 11.37 -6.51
N ASP A 168 23.70 10.75 -6.53
CA ASP A 168 23.51 9.30 -6.56
C ASP A 168 22.59 8.92 -7.72
N ALA A 169 23.15 8.35 -8.78
CA ALA A 169 22.42 8.00 -9.99
C ALA A 169 21.29 6.96 -9.76
N PRO A 170 21.47 5.90 -8.93
CA PRO A 170 20.42 4.91 -8.65
C PRO A 170 19.39 5.40 -7.63
N PHE A 171 19.54 6.57 -7.00
CA PHE A 171 18.71 7.01 -5.88
C PHE A 171 17.20 6.86 -6.12
N VAL A 172 16.69 7.38 -7.26
CA VAL A 172 15.26 7.29 -7.57
C VAL A 172 14.83 5.84 -7.80
N SER A 173 15.68 5.01 -8.40
CA SER A 173 15.40 3.57 -8.59
C SER A 173 15.38 2.81 -7.25
N ASN A 174 16.22 3.21 -6.29
CA ASN A 174 16.19 2.64 -4.95
C ASN A 174 14.86 2.91 -4.23
N LEU A 175 14.21 4.05 -4.51
CA LEU A 175 12.88 4.38 -3.98
C LEU A 175 11.73 3.55 -4.61
N ALA A 176 12.00 2.82 -5.69
CA ALA A 176 11.06 1.86 -6.29
C ALA A 176 11.22 0.44 -5.75
N MET A 177 12.25 0.17 -4.93
CA MET A 177 12.48 -1.14 -4.32
C MET A 177 11.54 -1.41 -3.16
N ASP A 178 11.33 -2.67 -2.85
CA ASP A 178 10.35 -3.14 -1.86
C ASP A 178 10.55 -2.55 -0.46
N PHE A 179 11.80 -2.37 -0.02
CA PHE A 179 12.11 -1.76 1.29
C PHE A 179 11.62 -0.32 1.44
N ALA A 180 11.37 0.39 0.33
CA ALA A 180 10.87 1.75 0.32
C ALA A 180 9.31 1.82 0.35
N SER A 181 8.64 0.72 0.68
CA SER A 181 7.20 0.66 0.89
C SER A 181 6.74 1.64 1.97
N ILE A 182 5.73 2.45 1.67
CA ILE A 182 5.30 3.55 2.54
C ILE A 182 4.36 3.03 3.63
N LEU A 183 4.67 3.40 4.87
CA LEU A 183 3.93 3.07 6.08
C LEU A 183 3.12 4.28 6.56
N SER A 184 1.99 4.06 7.23
CA SER A 184 1.17 5.12 7.82
C SER A 184 1.77 5.64 9.12
N ALA A 185 2.10 6.93 9.15
CA ALA A 185 2.53 7.63 10.37
C ALA A 185 1.40 7.67 11.40
N GLU A 186 0.16 7.92 10.98
CA GLU A 186 -1.00 7.96 11.86
C GLU A 186 -1.24 6.62 12.57
N TYR A 187 -1.14 5.51 11.83
CA TYR A 187 -1.24 4.16 12.42
C TYR A 187 -0.12 3.92 13.44
N ALA A 188 1.09 4.32 13.10
CA ALA A 188 2.22 4.21 14.01
C ALA A 188 1.99 5.02 15.30
N ASP A 189 1.52 6.25 15.20
CA ASP A 189 1.22 7.10 16.36
C ASP A 189 0.17 6.45 17.28
N VAL A 190 -0.90 5.87 16.71
CA VAL A 190 -1.95 5.18 17.47
C VAL A 190 -1.39 3.93 18.16
N MET A 191 -0.56 3.13 17.48
CA MET A 191 0.05 1.93 18.07
C MET A 191 1.08 2.29 19.14
N ALA A 192 1.83 3.37 18.98
CA ALA A 192 2.74 3.87 19.99
C ALA A 192 1.98 4.32 21.25
N ALA A 193 0.89 5.05 21.09
CA ALA A 193 0.03 5.48 22.19
C ALA A 193 -0.62 4.29 22.93
N ALA A 194 -0.90 3.20 22.21
CA ALA A 194 -1.42 1.95 22.78
C ALA A 194 -0.34 1.07 23.44
N GLY A 195 0.95 1.38 23.26
CA GLY A 195 2.07 0.57 23.74
C GLY A 195 2.28 -0.74 22.96
N THR A 196 1.82 -0.80 21.72
CA THR A 196 1.87 -1.98 20.83
C THR A 196 2.52 -1.65 19.49
N MET A 197 3.68 -1.02 19.53
CA MET A 197 4.35 -0.47 18.33
C MET A 197 4.62 -1.52 17.24
N GLU A 198 4.91 -2.77 17.62
CA GLU A 198 5.14 -3.90 16.71
C GLU A 198 3.89 -4.30 15.89
N THR A 199 2.71 -3.84 16.29
CA THR A 199 1.47 -4.10 15.56
C THR A 199 1.50 -3.51 14.14
N VAL A 200 2.23 -2.43 13.93
CA VAL A 200 2.43 -1.83 12.58
C VAL A 200 3.07 -2.84 11.60
N ASP A 201 3.91 -3.74 12.11
CA ASP A 201 4.64 -4.73 11.30
C ASP A 201 3.92 -6.09 11.23
N THR A 202 3.06 -6.41 12.21
CA THR A 202 2.38 -7.72 12.33
C THR A 202 0.93 -7.70 11.87
N ALA A 203 0.26 -6.55 11.94
CA ALA A 203 -1.09 -6.32 11.41
C ALA A 203 -1.06 -5.15 10.43
N PRO A 204 -0.43 -5.34 9.25
CA PRO A 204 -0.07 -4.26 8.35
C PRO A 204 -1.30 -3.59 7.74
N ILE A 205 -1.19 -2.28 7.53
CA ILE A 205 -2.03 -1.49 6.64
C ILE A 205 -1.17 -0.76 5.61
N GLY A 206 -1.69 -0.59 4.43
CA GLY A 206 -1.02 0.11 3.33
C GLY A 206 -2.00 0.85 2.46
N THR A 207 -1.52 1.30 1.33
CA THR A 207 -2.30 1.95 0.28
C THR A 207 -2.48 1.08 -0.96
N GLY A 208 -1.98 -0.15 -0.90
CA GLY A 208 -1.91 -1.08 -2.03
C GLY A 208 -3.26 -1.70 -2.42
N PRO A 209 -3.25 -2.56 -3.45
CA PRO A 209 -4.47 -3.11 -4.04
C PRO A 209 -5.23 -4.09 -3.13
N PHE A 210 -4.58 -4.68 -2.12
CA PHE A 210 -5.20 -5.69 -1.27
C PHE A 210 -5.02 -5.40 0.22
N VAL A 211 -6.12 -5.49 0.96
CA VAL A 211 -6.19 -5.36 2.41
C VAL A 211 -5.82 -6.69 3.07
N PHE A 212 -4.81 -6.69 3.93
CA PHE A 212 -4.44 -7.85 4.75
C PHE A 212 -5.57 -8.21 5.73
N LYS A 213 -5.93 -9.50 5.79
CA LYS A 213 -7.00 -9.99 6.68
C LYS A 213 -6.50 -10.96 7.72
N SER A 214 -5.68 -11.93 7.34
CA SER A 214 -5.17 -12.92 8.29
C SER A 214 -3.96 -13.67 7.75
N TYR A 215 -3.12 -14.12 8.68
CA TYR A 215 -1.99 -15.00 8.42
C TYR A 215 -1.98 -16.17 9.39
N LYS A 216 -1.89 -17.37 8.85
CA LYS A 216 -1.56 -18.58 9.59
C LYS A 216 -0.29 -19.14 9.00
N LYS A 217 0.80 -19.06 9.77
CA LYS A 217 2.14 -19.50 9.36
C LYS A 217 2.10 -20.93 8.82
N ASP A 218 2.83 -21.16 7.73
CA ASP A 218 2.96 -22.43 7.01
C ASP A 218 1.63 -23.01 6.48
N ALA A 219 0.61 -22.15 6.37
CA ALA A 219 -0.71 -22.56 5.89
C ALA A 219 -1.33 -21.59 4.90
N VAL A 220 -1.61 -20.35 5.31
CA VAL A 220 -2.38 -19.44 4.44
C VAL A 220 -2.25 -17.99 4.87
N ILE A 221 -2.23 -17.09 3.89
CA ILE A 221 -2.46 -15.65 4.05
C ILE A 221 -3.74 -15.31 3.31
N ARG A 222 -4.56 -14.40 3.86
CA ARG A 222 -5.80 -13.96 3.22
C ARG A 222 -5.81 -12.45 3.08
N TYR A 223 -6.25 -12.01 1.91
CA TYR A 223 -6.43 -10.61 1.56
C TYR A 223 -7.80 -10.42 0.90
N GLU A 224 -8.31 -9.19 1.01
CA GLU A 224 -9.49 -8.72 0.27
C GLU A 224 -9.10 -7.53 -0.60
N ALA A 225 -9.80 -7.36 -1.73
CA ALA A 225 -9.57 -6.22 -2.60
C ALA A 225 -9.79 -4.91 -1.84
N HIS A 226 -8.93 -3.92 -2.08
CA HIS A 226 -9.09 -2.56 -1.60
C HIS A 226 -10.08 -1.83 -2.52
N ASP A 227 -11.28 -1.59 -2.04
CA ASP A 227 -12.36 -0.99 -2.85
C ASP A 227 -12.01 0.43 -3.32
N ASP A 228 -11.31 1.20 -2.49
CA ASP A 228 -10.89 2.58 -2.75
C ASP A 228 -9.44 2.70 -3.27
N TYR A 229 -8.91 1.63 -3.88
CA TYR A 229 -7.56 1.64 -4.42
C TYR A 229 -7.41 2.72 -5.50
N TRP A 230 -6.40 3.56 -5.38
CA TRP A 230 -6.21 4.77 -6.19
C TRP A 230 -6.00 4.51 -7.70
N GLU A 231 -5.50 3.33 -8.08
CA GLU A 231 -5.43 2.87 -9.48
C GLU A 231 -6.71 2.15 -9.94
N GLY A 232 -7.73 2.11 -9.10
CA GLY A 232 -8.98 1.41 -9.32
C GLY A 232 -9.01 0.04 -8.65
N ARG A 233 -10.19 -0.35 -8.19
CA ARG A 233 -10.42 -1.61 -7.49
C ARG A 233 -9.87 -2.81 -8.26
N PRO A 234 -9.15 -3.75 -7.63
CA PRO A 234 -8.73 -4.99 -8.25
C PRO A 234 -9.89 -5.80 -8.85
N LYS A 235 -9.64 -6.49 -9.96
CA LYS A 235 -10.66 -7.32 -10.65
C LYS A 235 -11.00 -8.61 -9.91
N ILE A 236 -10.16 -9.02 -8.96
CA ILE A 236 -10.39 -10.16 -8.06
C ILE A 236 -10.77 -9.60 -6.68
N ASP A 237 -11.66 -10.31 -5.97
CA ASP A 237 -12.18 -9.87 -4.69
C ASP A 237 -11.34 -10.37 -3.53
N LYS A 238 -10.72 -11.54 -3.70
CA LYS A 238 -9.89 -12.18 -2.66
C LYS A 238 -8.62 -12.76 -3.27
N LEU A 239 -7.52 -12.58 -2.52
CA LEU A 239 -6.24 -13.24 -2.78
C LEU A 239 -5.92 -14.14 -1.57
N VAL A 240 -5.53 -15.38 -1.86
CA VAL A 240 -5.19 -16.39 -0.85
C VAL A 240 -3.86 -17.03 -1.22
#